data_aed005275b440e620d8d7a9695db6159
#
_entry.id   aed005275b440e620d8d7a9695db6159
#
_cell.length_a   1.000
_cell.length_b   1.000
_cell.length_c   1.000
_cell.angle_alpha   90.00
_cell.angle_beta   90.00
_cell.angle_gamma   90.00
#
_symmetry.space_group_name_H-M   'P 1'
#
loop_
_entity.id
_entity.type
_entity.pdbx_description
1 polymer ?
#
loop_
_entity_poly.entity_id
_entity_poly.type
_entity_poly.pdbx_seq_one_letter_code
_entity_poly.pdbx_strand_id
1 'polypeptide(L)'
;IELLPILIQTARGLFVAHSHGVIHRDVKPANIMVSDTGEVKITDFGVSYSTGQGQITQDGMVVGTAQYISPEQAQGQQATPQSDIYSLGVVAYEGLAGHRPFTGTTPVDIAAAHVNNPVPPLPDSVDVQLREFVMSMLAKDPLDRPKDALVVSRTLARIERRLLDQ
;
A
#
# COMPACT_ATOMS: atom_id res chain seq x y z
N ILE A 1 6.52 16.01 1.56
CA ILE A 1 5.99 16.61 0.32
C ILE A 1 6.47 15.83 -0.91
N GLU A 2 7.74 15.42 -0.92
CA GLU A 2 8.26 14.60 -2.03
C GLU A 2 7.63 13.22 -2.10
N LEU A 3 7.03 12.77 -1.01
CA LEU A 3 6.33 11.49 -0.97
C LEU A 3 5.08 11.48 -1.86
N LEU A 4 4.32 12.59 -1.86
CA LEU A 4 3.05 12.64 -2.59
C LEU A 4 3.20 12.38 -4.10
N PRO A 5 4.17 13.00 -4.80
CA PRO A 5 4.36 12.67 -6.23
C PRO A 5 4.62 11.21 -6.48
N ILE A 6 5.37 10.56 -5.58
CA ILE A 6 5.67 9.13 -5.72
C ILE A 6 4.39 8.30 -5.55
N LEU A 7 3.60 8.61 -4.53
CA LEU A 7 2.34 7.90 -4.30
C LEU A 7 1.35 8.09 -5.44
N ILE A 8 1.26 9.32 -5.96
CA ILE A 8 0.35 9.65 -7.06
C ILE A 8 0.71 8.84 -8.31
N GLN A 9 1.98 8.81 -8.66
CA GLN A 9 2.43 8.07 -9.84
C GLN A 9 2.27 6.57 -9.65
N THR A 10 2.56 6.07 -8.44
CA THR A 10 2.38 4.65 -8.13
C THR A 10 0.91 4.26 -8.27
N ALA A 11 0.01 5.07 -7.74
CA ALA A 11 -1.42 4.80 -7.86
C ALA A 11 -1.88 4.79 -9.32
N ARG A 12 -1.36 5.71 -10.15
CA ARG A 12 -1.68 5.71 -11.58
C ARG A 12 -1.22 4.43 -12.27
N GLY A 13 0.00 3.99 -11.96
CA GLY A 13 0.54 2.77 -12.53
C GLY A 13 -0.27 1.55 -12.11
N LEU A 14 -0.69 1.50 -10.84
CA LEU A 14 -1.55 0.43 -10.37
C LEU A 14 -2.90 0.45 -11.09
N PHE A 15 -3.47 1.63 -11.29
CA PHE A 15 -4.75 1.72 -12.00
C PHE A 15 -4.65 1.17 -13.41
N VAL A 16 -3.58 1.51 -14.13
CA VAL A 16 -3.36 0.98 -15.48
C VAL A 16 -3.27 -0.55 -15.45
N ALA A 17 -2.50 -1.09 -14.51
CA ALA A 17 -2.37 -2.54 -14.37
C ALA A 17 -3.73 -3.18 -14.06
N HIS A 18 -4.47 -2.61 -13.13
CA HIS A 18 -5.79 -3.11 -12.75
C HIS A 18 -6.77 -3.08 -13.94
N SER A 19 -6.66 -2.06 -14.79
CA SER A 19 -7.50 -1.93 -15.99
C SER A 19 -7.26 -3.05 -16.98
N HIS A 20 -6.07 -3.67 -16.92
CA HIS A 20 -5.71 -4.81 -17.77
C HIS A 20 -5.85 -6.15 -17.04
N GLY A 21 -6.51 -6.15 -15.89
CA GLY A 21 -6.73 -7.37 -15.13
C GLY A 21 -5.51 -7.85 -14.33
N VAL A 22 -4.51 -6.99 -14.14
CA VAL A 22 -3.29 -7.35 -13.41
C VAL A 22 -3.32 -6.74 -12.03
N ILE A 23 -3.13 -7.56 -11.01
CA ILE A 23 -3.01 -7.14 -9.62
C ILE A 23 -1.54 -7.32 -9.23
N HIS A 24 -0.97 -6.30 -8.59
CA HIS A 24 0.45 -6.35 -8.24
C HIS A 24 0.74 -7.41 -7.18
N ARG A 25 0.00 -7.38 -6.09
CA ARG A 25 0.07 -8.32 -4.95
C ARG A 25 1.23 -8.10 -3.99
N ASP A 26 2.21 -7.28 -4.34
CA ASP A 26 3.40 -7.09 -3.50
C ASP A 26 3.88 -5.63 -3.57
N VAL A 27 2.96 -4.69 -3.38
CA VAL A 27 3.30 -3.26 -3.36
C VAL A 27 4.07 -2.95 -2.08
N LYS A 28 5.30 -2.50 -2.24
CA LYS A 28 6.19 -2.12 -1.14
C LYS A 28 7.29 -1.23 -1.70
N PRO A 29 8.02 -0.49 -0.84
CA PRO A 29 9.06 0.43 -1.34
C PRO A 29 10.11 -0.25 -2.23
N ALA A 30 10.47 -1.50 -1.93
CA ALA A 30 11.46 -2.22 -2.75
C ALA A 30 11.03 -2.38 -4.20
N ASN A 31 9.73 -2.34 -4.48
CA ASN A 31 9.18 -2.50 -5.82
C ASN A 31 8.75 -1.18 -6.46
N ILE A 32 9.09 -0.06 -5.82
CA ILE A 32 8.80 1.28 -6.33
C ILE A 32 10.14 1.97 -6.62
N MET A 33 10.48 2.08 -7.89
CA MET A 33 11.74 2.68 -8.33
C MET A 33 11.50 4.12 -8.72
N VAL A 34 12.36 5.01 -8.22
CA VAL A 34 12.27 6.44 -8.52
C VAL A 34 13.54 6.86 -9.22
N SER A 35 13.41 7.46 -10.41
CA SER A 35 14.56 7.97 -11.18
C SER A 35 15.04 9.29 -10.63
N ASP A 36 16.20 9.75 -11.12
CA ASP A 36 16.77 11.05 -10.76
C ASP A 36 15.84 12.22 -11.13
N THR A 37 14.99 12.03 -12.14
CA THR A 37 14.04 13.05 -12.58
C THR A 37 12.69 12.95 -11.88
N GLY A 38 12.52 11.98 -10.97
CA GLY A 38 11.29 11.81 -10.22
C GLY A 38 10.26 10.91 -10.88
N GLU A 39 10.63 10.22 -11.95
CA GLU A 39 9.74 9.25 -12.58
C GLU A 39 9.67 7.97 -11.75
N VAL A 40 8.48 7.42 -11.60
CA VAL A 40 8.23 6.22 -10.82
C VAL A 40 7.97 5.03 -11.74
N LYS A 41 8.62 3.92 -11.43
CA LYS A 41 8.34 2.62 -12.06
C LYS A 41 8.01 1.61 -10.97
N ILE A 42 6.98 0.83 -11.22
CA ILE A 42 6.61 -0.27 -10.34
C ILE A 42 7.16 -1.55 -10.95
N THR A 43 7.82 -2.37 -10.12
CA THR A 43 8.50 -3.59 -10.56
C THR A 43 7.88 -4.81 -9.90
N ASP A 44 8.20 -5.99 -10.43
CA ASP A 44 7.85 -7.29 -9.85
C ASP A 44 6.36 -7.52 -9.69
N PHE A 45 5.58 -7.13 -10.71
CA PHE A 45 4.15 -7.38 -10.75
C PHE A 45 3.84 -8.87 -10.68
N GLY A 46 3.20 -9.32 -9.61
CA GLY A 46 2.64 -10.66 -9.50
C GLY A 46 3.61 -11.82 -9.67
N VAL A 47 4.90 -11.56 -9.77
CA VAL A 47 5.90 -12.61 -10.08
C VAL A 47 5.92 -13.66 -8.98
N SER A 48 5.83 -13.24 -7.72
CA SER A 48 5.88 -14.16 -6.57
C SER A 48 4.70 -15.12 -6.53
N TYR A 49 3.65 -14.83 -7.29
CA TYR A 49 2.41 -15.59 -7.25
C TYR A 49 2.13 -16.36 -8.52
N SER A 50 2.97 -16.21 -9.54
CA SER A 50 2.78 -16.93 -10.79
C SER A 50 2.86 -18.44 -10.59
N THR A 51 3.73 -18.89 -9.69
CA THR A 51 3.82 -20.29 -9.30
C THR A 51 3.02 -20.60 -8.04
N GLY A 52 2.78 -19.59 -7.24
CA GLY A 52 1.92 -19.68 -6.07
C GLY A 52 2.49 -20.36 -4.85
N GLN A 53 3.72 -20.91 -4.92
CA GLN A 53 4.15 -21.74 -3.81
C GLN A 53 5.58 -21.56 -3.39
N GLY A 54 6.47 -21.22 -4.29
CA GLY A 54 7.89 -21.23 -4.02
C GLY A 54 8.35 -20.21 -3.01
N GLN A 55 7.55 -19.19 -2.75
CA GLN A 55 7.93 -18.07 -1.90
C GLN A 55 7.33 -18.11 -0.50
N ILE A 56 6.46 -19.07 -0.24
CA ILE A 56 5.73 -19.12 1.02
C ILE A 56 6.57 -19.89 2.05
N THR A 57 6.73 -19.27 3.24
CA THR A 57 7.44 -19.89 4.36
C THR A 57 6.57 -20.97 4.99
N GLN A 58 7.16 -21.71 5.96
CA GLN A 58 6.43 -22.71 6.74
C GLN A 58 5.18 -22.13 7.41
N ASP A 59 5.20 -20.84 7.70
CA ASP A 59 4.11 -20.16 8.39
C ASP A 59 3.05 -19.64 7.40
N GLY A 60 3.19 -19.97 6.12
CA GLY A 60 2.22 -19.55 5.10
C GLY A 60 2.44 -18.15 4.57
N MET A 61 3.57 -17.52 4.86
CA MET A 61 3.85 -16.14 4.47
C MET A 61 5.00 -16.06 3.49
N VAL A 62 4.92 -15.12 2.56
CA VAL A 62 6.03 -14.78 1.67
C VAL A 62 7.02 -13.91 2.45
N VAL A 63 8.29 -14.29 2.40
CA VAL A 63 9.35 -13.58 3.14
C VAL A 63 9.43 -12.12 2.65
N GLY A 64 9.40 -11.17 3.57
CA GLY A 64 9.56 -9.75 3.30
C GLY A 64 8.30 -9.02 2.90
N THR A 65 7.16 -9.70 2.71
CA THR A 65 5.91 -9.05 2.31
C THR A 65 4.94 -8.80 3.46
N ALA A 66 5.15 -9.43 4.61
CA ALA A 66 4.20 -9.33 5.72
C ALA A 66 3.99 -7.89 6.20
N GLN A 67 5.02 -7.03 6.09
CA GLN A 67 4.95 -5.66 6.55
C GLN A 67 3.92 -4.81 5.78
N TYR A 68 3.63 -5.19 4.55
CA TYR A 68 2.77 -4.40 3.64
C TYR A 68 1.54 -5.19 3.17
N ILE A 69 1.33 -6.38 3.70
CA ILE A 69 0.27 -7.28 3.24
C ILE A 69 -1.12 -6.77 3.64
N SER A 70 -2.10 -6.96 2.76
CA SER A 70 -3.48 -6.64 3.10
C SER A 70 -4.08 -7.70 4.03
N PRO A 71 -5.10 -7.33 4.83
CA PRO A 71 -5.74 -8.30 5.72
C PRO A 71 -6.28 -9.53 4.99
N GLU A 72 -6.90 -9.34 3.83
CA GLU A 72 -7.46 -10.45 3.07
C GLU A 72 -6.37 -11.39 2.56
N GLN A 73 -5.21 -10.85 2.13
CA GLN A 73 -4.09 -11.70 1.73
C GLN A 73 -3.47 -12.44 2.91
N ALA A 74 -3.41 -11.78 4.08
CA ALA A 74 -2.91 -12.41 5.30
C ALA A 74 -3.78 -13.60 5.72
N GLN A 75 -5.06 -13.58 5.35
CA GLN A 75 -6.00 -14.67 5.65
C GLN A 75 -6.03 -15.72 4.54
N GLY A 76 -5.17 -15.61 3.55
CA GLY A 76 -5.13 -16.57 2.45
C GLY A 76 -6.18 -16.36 1.38
N GLN A 77 -6.87 -15.23 1.42
CA GLN A 77 -7.86 -14.90 0.41
C GLN A 77 -7.18 -14.32 -0.83
N GLN A 78 -7.90 -14.33 -1.93
CA GLN A 78 -7.38 -13.85 -3.20
C GLN A 78 -7.17 -12.33 -3.16
N ALA A 79 -6.03 -11.88 -3.70
CA ALA A 79 -5.76 -10.45 -3.82
C ALA A 79 -6.69 -9.81 -4.86
N THR A 80 -7.05 -8.56 -4.62
CA THR A 80 -7.88 -7.74 -5.50
C THR A 80 -7.19 -6.39 -5.70
N PRO A 81 -7.70 -5.52 -6.61
CA PRO A 81 -7.16 -4.16 -6.70
C PRO A 81 -7.16 -3.43 -5.36
N GLN A 82 -8.16 -3.67 -4.50
CA GLN A 82 -8.21 -3.06 -3.17
C GLN A 82 -7.09 -3.54 -2.27
N SER A 83 -6.55 -4.74 -2.51
CA SER A 83 -5.38 -5.22 -1.77
C SER A 83 -4.16 -4.35 -2.07
N ASP A 84 -3.95 -4.00 -3.33
CA ASP A 84 -2.86 -3.10 -3.73
C ASP A 84 -3.03 -1.71 -3.11
N ILE A 85 -4.28 -1.23 -3.01
CA ILE A 85 -4.57 0.07 -2.37
C ILE A 85 -4.19 0.03 -0.90
N TYR A 86 -4.52 -1.05 -0.19
CA TYR A 86 -4.11 -1.21 1.21
C TYR A 86 -2.59 -1.17 1.34
N SER A 87 -1.89 -1.95 0.53
CA SER A 87 -0.42 -2.00 0.59
C SER A 87 0.20 -0.63 0.29
N LEU A 88 -0.33 0.10 -0.69
CA LEU A 88 0.12 1.46 -0.96
C LEU A 88 -0.17 2.38 0.23
N GLY A 89 -1.28 2.14 0.93
CA GLY A 89 -1.60 2.85 2.17
C GLY A 89 -0.55 2.61 3.25
N VAL A 90 -0.04 1.38 3.36
CA VAL A 90 1.04 1.08 4.31
C VAL A 90 2.32 1.82 3.92
N VAL A 91 2.64 1.88 2.63
CA VAL A 91 3.79 2.65 2.14
C VAL A 91 3.62 4.13 2.49
N ALA A 92 2.43 4.69 2.27
CA ALA A 92 2.13 6.07 2.61
C ALA A 92 2.25 6.33 4.11
N TYR A 93 1.70 5.43 4.92
CA TYR A 93 1.78 5.52 6.38
C TYR A 93 3.25 5.56 6.83
N GLU A 94 4.04 4.64 6.33
CA GLU A 94 5.46 4.58 6.68
C GLU A 94 6.19 5.86 6.31
N GLY A 95 5.92 6.39 5.12
CA GLY A 95 6.55 7.65 4.69
C GLY A 95 6.15 8.84 5.53
N LEU A 96 4.92 8.87 6.03
CA LEU A 96 4.41 9.99 6.82
C LEU A 96 4.75 9.86 8.31
N ALA A 97 4.74 8.65 8.84
CA ALA A 97 4.96 8.41 10.27
C ALA A 97 6.42 8.16 10.61
N GLY A 98 7.22 7.73 9.64
CA GLY A 98 8.61 7.34 9.87
C GLY A 98 8.77 5.90 10.35
N HIS A 99 7.69 5.16 10.45
CA HIS A 99 7.69 3.75 10.82
C HIS A 99 6.45 3.08 10.24
N ARG A 100 6.47 1.76 10.14
CA ARG A 100 5.30 1.01 9.66
C ARG A 100 4.22 0.96 10.74
N PRO A 101 2.95 0.76 10.33
CA PRO A 101 1.85 0.70 11.31
C PRO A 101 1.94 -0.51 12.24
N PHE A 102 2.49 -1.62 11.76
CA PHE A 102 2.60 -2.83 12.56
C PHE A 102 3.99 -3.41 12.45
N THR A 103 4.54 -3.82 13.58
CA THR A 103 5.83 -4.50 13.69
C THR A 103 5.65 -5.74 14.56
N GLY A 104 6.60 -6.66 14.48
CA GLY A 104 6.55 -7.88 15.28
C GLY A 104 7.82 -8.68 15.09
N THR A 105 7.95 -9.76 15.87
CA THR A 105 9.15 -10.57 15.84
C THR A 105 9.15 -11.58 14.69
N THR A 106 7.97 -11.93 14.16
CA THR A 106 7.85 -12.88 13.05
C THR A 106 6.91 -12.33 11.98
N PRO A 107 7.04 -12.79 10.72
CA PRO A 107 6.08 -12.42 9.69
C PRO A 107 4.65 -12.78 10.04
N VAL A 108 4.42 -13.88 10.73
CA VAL A 108 3.07 -14.30 11.15
C VAL A 108 2.48 -13.27 12.12
N ASP A 109 3.28 -12.78 13.07
CA ASP A 109 2.82 -11.79 14.03
C ASP A 109 2.40 -10.49 13.32
N ILE A 110 3.19 -10.06 12.34
CA ILE A 110 2.91 -8.84 11.58
C ILE A 110 1.63 -9.03 10.76
N ALA A 111 1.51 -10.17 10.08
CA ALA A 111 0.32 -10.47 9.29
C ALA A 111 -0.94 -10.49 10.16
N ALA A 112 -0.86 -11.11 11.33
CA ALA A 112 -1.96 -11.15 12.28
C ALA A 112 -2.37 -9.74 12.73
N ALA A 113 -1.40 -8.86 12.91
CA ALA A 113 -1.67 -7.47 13.29
C ALA A 113 -2.43 -6.74 12.18
N HIS A 114 -2.07 -6.95 10.91
CA HIS A 114 -2.82 -6.35 9.80
C HIS A 114 -4.28 -6.80 9.77
N VAL A 115 -4.54 -8.02 10.22
CA VAL A 115 -5.92 -8.54 10.27
C VAL A 115 -6.68 -8.01 11.48
N ASN A 116 -6.05 -8.04 12.66
CA ASN A 116 -6.76 -7.93 13.93
C ASN A 116 -6.58 -6.61 14.67
N ASN A 117 -5.47 -5.91 14.44
CA ASN A 117 -5.15 -4.74 15.26
C ASN A 117 -5.58 -3.45 14.58
N PRO A 118 -6.13 -2.48 15.32
CA PRO A 118 -6.42 -1.18 14.74
C PRO A 118 -5.13 -0.50 14.30
N VAL A 119 -5.21 0.24 13.20
CA VAL A 119 -4.06 1.00 12.71
C VAL A 119 -3.82 2.17 13.66
N PRO A 120 -2.60 2.33 14.20
CA PRO A 120 -2.31 3.49 15.06
C PRO A 120 -2.50 4.78 14.27
N PRO A 121 -3.00 5.84 14.90
CA PRO A 121 -3.21 7.10 14.18
C PRO A 121 -1.89 7.70 13.70
N LEU A 122 -1.96 8.39 12.55
CA LEU A 122 -0.84 9.16 12.05
C LEU A 122 -0.57 10.36 12.96
N PRO A 123 0.67 10.90 12.97
CA PRO A 123 0.99 12.07 13.79
C PRO A 123 0.11 13.27 13.45
N ASP A 124 -0.19 14.10 14.46
CA ASP A 124 -0.99 15.31 14.25
C ASP A 124 -0.29 16.33 13.35
N SER A 125 1.03 16.21 13.16
CA SER A 125 1.78 17.08 12.25
C SER A 125 1.45 16.83 10.78
N VAL A 126 0.85 15.68 10.47
CA VAL A 126 0.42 15.37 9.10
C VAL A 126 -0.89 16.10 8.83
N ASP A 127 -1.01 16.68 7.63
CA ASP A 127 -2.25 17.36 7.21
C ASP A 127 -3.47 16.45 7.45
N VAL A 128 -4.55 17.05 7.97
CA VAL A 128 -5.72 16.27 8.39
C VAL A 128 -6.38 15.54 7.23
N GLN A 129 -6.50 16.16 6.05
CA GLN A 129 -7.10 15.49 4.90
C GLN A 129 -6.25 14.33 4.42
N LEU A 130 -4.93 14.51 4.43
CA LEU A 130 -4.01 13.44 4.07
C LEU A 130 -4.08 12.30 5.07
N ARG A 131 -4.09 12.61 6.37
CA ARG A 131 -4.24 11.57 7.41
C ARG A 131 -5.50 10.75 7.21
N GLU A 132 -6.63 11.42 7.04
CA GLU A 132 -7.91 10.73 6.88
C GLU A 132 -7.93 9.87 5.63
N PHE A 133 -7.38 10.38 4.54
CA PHE A 133 -7.38 9.62 3.29
C PHE A 133 -6.49 8.37 3.40
N VAL A 134 -5.28 8.51 3.95
CA VAL A 134 -4.38 7.35 4.12
C VAL A 134 -5.03 6.32 5.04
N MET A 135 -5.67 6.76 6.12
CA MET A 135 -6.36 5.84 7.01
C MET A 135 -7.50 5.10 6.30
N SER A 136 -8.18 5.76 5.36
CA SER A 136 -9.21 5.08 4.57
C SER A 136 -8.63 3.98 3.68
N MET A 137 -7.42 4.18 3.15
CA MET A 137 -6.74 3.14 2.37
C MET A 137 -6.43 1.91 3.22
N LEU A 138 -6.28 2.11 4.53
CA LEU A 138 -5.93 1.06 5.49
C LEU A 138 -7.14 0.42 6.16
N ALA A 139 -8.34 0.68 5.69
CA ALA A 139 -9.54 0.05 6.21
C ALA A 139 -9.42 -1.48 6.09
N LYS A 140 -9.81 -2.19 7.13
CA LYS A 140 -9.71 -3.66 7.15
C LYS A 140 -10.63 -4.28 6.09
N ASP A 141 -11.84 -3.73 5.93
CA ASP A 141 -12.77 -4.17 4.90
C ASP A 141 -12.40 -3.52 3.58
N PRO A 142 -12.12 -4.31 2.53
CA PRO A 142 -11.80 -3.74 1.21
C PRO A 142 -12.87 -2.77 0.68
N LEU A 143 -14.13 -2.98 1.05
CA LEU A 143 -15.23 -2.13 0.58
C LEU A 143 -15.22 -0.74 1.21
N ASP A 144 -14.53 -0.57 2.34
CA ASP A 144 -14.40 0.72 3.01
C ASP A 144 -13.21 1.53 2.50
N ARG A 145 -12.40 0.96 1.62
CA ARG A 145 -11.25 1.62 1.02
C ARG A 145 -11.68 2.47 -0.18
N PRO A 146 -10.81 3.36 -0.70
CA PRO A 146 -11.11 4.04 -1.95
C PRO A 146 -11.51 3.07 -3.06
N LYS A 147 -12.40 3.51 -3.92
CA LYS A 147 -13.05 2.66 -4.93
C LYS A 147 -12.04 2.01 -5.88
N ASP A 148 -11.05 2.77 -6.33
CA ASP A 148 -10.02 2.29 -7.23
C ASP A 148 -8.75 3.14 -7.11
N ALA A 149 -7.70 2.72 -7.79
CA ALA A 149 -6.41 3.42 -7.71
C ALA A 149 -6.45 4.77 -8.42
N LEU A 150 -7.37 4.99 -9.35
CA LEU A 150 -7.53 6.29 -9.99
C LEU A 150 -8.06 7.31 -8.98
N VAL A 151 -9.04 6.92 -8.17
CA VAL A 151 -9.53 7.77 -7.07
C VAL A 151 -8.38 8.10 -6.12
N VAL A 152 -7.54 7.13 -5.80
CA VAL A 152 -6.37 7.37 -4.95
C VAL A 152 -5.47 8.44 -5.56
N SER A 153 -5.07 8.28 -6.83
CA SER A 153 -4.16 9.23 -7.46
C SER A 153 -4.76 10.62 -7.55
N ARG A 154 -6.04 10.73 -7.91
CA ARG A 154 -6.71 12.03 -8.04
C ARG A 154 -6.88 12.72 -6.69
N THR A 155 -7.23 11.97 -5.65
CA THR A 155 -7.40 12.54 -4.32
C THR A 155 -6.07 13.04 -3.76
N LEU A 156 -5.01 12.25 -3.90
CA LEU A 156 -3.69 12.67 -3.45
C LEU A 156 -3.18 13.88 -4.25
N ALA A 157 -3.44 13.93 -5.55
CA ALA A 157 -3.05 15.07 -6.37
C ALA A 157 -3.78 16.34 -5.94
N ARG A 158 -5.05 16.24 -5.61
CA ARG A 158 -5.83 17.38 -5.12
C ARG A 158 -5.29 17.87 -3.77
N ILE A 159 -4.98 16.95 -2.87
CA ILE A 159 -4.39 17.30 -1.57
C ILE A 159 -3.03 17.97 -1.77
N GLU A 160 -2.20 17.43 -2.64
CA GLU A 160 -0.88 18.01 -2.94
C GLU A 160 -1.03 19.44 -3.44
N ARG A 161 -1.93 19.65 -4.39
CA ARG A 161 -2.15 20.99 -4.97
C ARG A 161 -2.55 21.98 -3.89
N ARG A 162 -3.46 21.59 -3.00
CA ARG A 162 -3.87 22.45 -1.89
C ARG A 162 -2.70 22.78 -0.95
N LEU A 163 -1.87 21.80 -0.66
CA LEU A 163 -0.71 22.01 0.22
C LEU A 163 0.35 22.90 -0.42
N LEU A 164 0.52 22.81 -1.75
CA LEU A 164 1.47 23.66 -2.45
C LEU A 164 1.01 25.11 -2.57
N ASP A 165 -0.30 25.34 -2.50
CA ASP A 165 -0.87 26.67 -2.61
C ASP A 165 -0.91 27.43 -1.29
N GLN A 166 -0.44 26.84 -0.19
CA GLN A 166 -0.41 27.49 1.14
C GLN A 166 0.84 28.32 1.34
#